data_6a36aaa8296a3e21e8b77e15a751f7f6
#
_entry.id   6a36aaa8296a3e21e8b77e15a751f7f6
#
_cell.length_a   1.000
_cell.length_b   1.000
_cell.length_c   1.000
_cell.angle_alpha   90.00
_cell.angle_beta   90.00
_cell.angle_gamma   90.00
#
_symmetry.space_group_name_H-M   'P 1'
#
loop_
_entity.id
_entity.type
_entity.pdbx_description
1 polymer ?
#
loop_
_entity_poly.entity_id
_entity_poly.type
_entity_poly.pdbx_seq_one_letter_code
_entity_poly.pdbx_strand_id
1 'polypeptide(L)'
;VFFGTIAQKDIGLYASQMKYFSTYYFILFDYIPLPGGRLTLIIMTVNLASSLFKKNLWKMKKVGVIILHIGGLLLLVGGGVTAQFSSEGNMVINEGENVDFVDDYHRMELCLVNISLEDSLEYIVFDDELLSEGQIINYERLGVKIEIISRIENTRIQNRVTLGDSIYKGFLKEFVLLPKKPDKENTQNRPSIIFRVRGSDNNSDGIYGLFLGQRDLDIFDFKENQYFTEFRRERSYLPFSIELLDFKKVLHPGTNVAKSFSSEINLIESKVPRRVLIQMNEP
;
A
#
# COMPACT_ATOMS: atom_id res chain seq x y z
N VAL A 1 -22.94 -3.07 -7.67
CA VAL A 1 -22.35 -2.14 -8.64
C VAL A 1 -22.91 -0.74 -8.46
N PHE A 2 -24.22 -0.50 -8.60
CA PHE A 2 -24.86 0.81 -8.57
C PHE A 2 -24.42 1.70 -7.37
N PHE A 3 -24.57 1.21 -6.14
CA PHE A 3 -24.17 1.96 -4.94
C PHE A 3 -22.67 2.27 -4.90
N GLY A 4 -21.83 1.32 -5.30
CA GLY A 4 -20.38 1.54 -5.37
C GLY A 4 -20.02 2.60 -6.41
N THR A 5 -20.65 2.62 -7.57
CA THR A 5 -20.40 3.64 -8.59
C THR A 5 -20.81 5.04 -8.13
N ILE A 6 -21.94 5.19 -7.46
CA ILE A 6 -22.36 6.47 -6.89
C ILE A 6 -21.40 6.93 -5.79
N ALA A 7 -21.03 6.03 -4.89
CA ALA A 7 -20.13 6.34 -3.77
C ALA A 7 -18.74 6.81 -4.21
N GLN A 8 -18.25 6.40 -5.39
CA GLN A 8 -16.96 6.87 -5.93
C GLN A 8 -16.87 8.39 -6.01
N LYS A 9 -18.00 9.06 -6.28
CA LYS A 9 -18.05 10.52 -6.32
C LYS A 9 -17.69 11.17 -4.98
N ASP A 10 -18.04 10.50 -3.87
CA ASP A 10 -17.92 11.09 -2.52
C ASP A 10 -16.69 10.59 -1.76
N ILE A 11 -16.41 9.28 -1.84
CA ILE A 11 -15.34 8.63 -1.07
C ILE A 11 -14.14 8.19 -1.93
N GLY A 12 -14.18 8.41 -3.24
CA GLY A 12 -13.12 8.01 -4.18
C GLY A 12 -13.24 6.56 -4.64
N LEU A 13 -12.41 6.22 -5.64
CA LEU A 13 -12.46 4.89 -6.28
C LEU A 13 -12.06 3.78 -5.31
N TYR A 14 -10.91 3.91 -4.67
CA TYR A 14 -10.35 2.88 -3.80
C TYR A 14 -11.26 2.56 -2.61
N ALA A 15 -11.67 3.57 -1.83
CA ALA A 15 -12.54 3.37 -0.67
C ALA A 15 -13.90 2.77 -1.08
N SER A 16 -14.44 3.19 -2.23
CA SER A 16 -15.66 2.60 -2.77
C SER A 16 -15.47 1.15 -3.20
N GLN A 17 -14.34 0.81 -3.81
CA GLN A 17 -13.98 -0.55 -4.20
C GLN A 17 -13.85 -1.45 -2.97
N MET A 18 -13.15 -0.99 -1.94
CA MET A 18 -13.00 -1.74 -0.69
C MET A 18 -14.33 -1.95 0.02
N LYS A 19 -15.17 -0.92 0.13
CA LYS A 19 -16.45 -0.98 0.85
C LYS A 19 -17.50 -1.86 0.17
N TYR A 20 -17.64 -1.78 -1.16
CA TYR A 20 -18.76 -2.41 -1.89
C TYR A 20 -18.36 -3.65 -2.68
N PHE A 21 -17.14 -3.71 -3.21
CA PHE A 21 -16.71 -4.78 -4.11
C PHE A 21 -15.81 -5.80 -3.43
N SER A 22 -14.95 -5.37 -2.50
CA SER A 22 -14.00 -6.26 -1.82
C SER A 22 -14.54 -6.88 -0.53
N THR A 23 -15.81 -6.66 -0.19
CA THR A 23 -16.47 -7.20 1.00
C THR A 23 -17.43 -8.35 0.67
N TYR A 24 -17.73 -9.18 1.65
CA TYR A 24 -18.79 -10.20 1.55
C TYR A 24 -20.18 -9.59 1.71
N TYR A 25 -20.32 -8.59 2.58
CA TYR A 25 -21.55 -7.81 2.76
C TYR A 25 -21.19 -6.37 3.12
N PHE A 26 -22.10 -5.46 2.87
CA PHE A 26 -22.03 -4.09 3.33
C PHE A 26 -23.39 -3.65 3.88
N ILE A 27 -23.38 -2.69 4.79
CA ILE A 27 -24.61 -2.16 5.38
C ILE A 27 -25.00 -0.88 4.62
N LEU A 28 -26.22 -0.89 4.08
CA LEU A 28 -26.80 0.26 3.41
C LEU A 28 -27.65 1.05 4.39
N PHE A 29 -27.46 2.38 4.44
CA PHE A 29 -28.15 3.30 5.36
C PHE A 29 -28.04 2.88 6.83
N ASP A 30 -26.94 2.23 7.21
CA ASP A 30 -26.62 1.73 8.56
C ASP A 30 -27.58 0.66 9.12
N TYR A 31 -28.53 0.17 8.31
CA TYR A 31 -29.54 -0.79 8.75
C TYR A 31 -29.70 -2.00 7.86
N ILE A 32 -29.50 -1.89 6.55
CA ILE A 32 -29.82 -2.94 5.58
C ILE A 32 -28.56 -3.67 5.13
N PRO A 33 -28.33 -4.93 5.57
CA PRO A 33 -27.23 -5.72 5.06
C PRO A 33 -27.49 -6.16 3.61
N LEU A 34 -26.59 -5.83 2.70
CA LEU A 34 -26.64 -6.23 1.30
C LEU A 34 -25.40 -7.06 0.95
N PRO A 35 -25.50 -7.97 -0.03
CA PRO A 35 -24.35 -8.75 -0.48
C PRO A 35 -23.32 -7.83 -1.13
N GLY A 36 -22.06 -7.95 -0.69
CA GLY A 36 -20.92 -7.30 -1.29
C GLY A 36 -20.46 -8.01 -2.57
N GLY A 37 -19.48 -7.42 -3.24
CA GLY A 37 -18.97 -7.94 -4.51
C GLY A 37 -18.41 -9.34 -4.39
N ARG A 38 -17.62 -9.66 -3.36
CA ARG A 38 -17.04 -10.99 -3.16
C ARG A 38 -18.13 -12.07 -3.05
N LEU A 39 -19.13 -11.85 -2.20
CA LEU A 39 -20.22 -12.81 -2.04
C LEU A 39 -21.02 -12.97 -3.34
N THR A 40 -21.32 -11.87 -4.01
CA THR A 40 -22.05 -11.89 -5.30
C THR A 40 -21.29 -12.70 -6.35
N LEU A 41 -19.97 -12.48 -6.49
CA LEU A 41 -19.12 -13.21 -7.45
C LEU A 41 -19.05 -14.71 -7.11
N ILE A 42 -18.95 -15.08 -5.83
CA ILE A 42 -18.97 -16.47 -5.39
C ILE A 42 -20.31 -17.13 -5.79
N ILE A 43 -21.44 -16.49 -5.49
CA ILE A 43 -22.76 -17.00 -5.84
C ILE A 43 -22.89 -17.15 -7.36
N MET A 44 -22.42 -16.17 -8.14
CA MET A 44 -22.43 -16.25 -9.61
C MET A 44 -21.57 -17.41 -10.11
N THR A 45 -20.38 -17.61 -9.55
CA THR A 45 -19.48 -18.71 -9.91
C THR A 45 -20.14 -20.07 -9.63
N VAL A 46 -20.73 -20.25 -8.46
CA VAL A 46 -21.44 -21.48 -8.09
C VAL A 46 -22.62 -21.71 -9.02
N ASN A 47 -23.43 -20.69 -9.31
CA ASN A 47 -24.56 -20.80 -10.21
C ASN A 47 -24.13 -21.17 -11.63
N LEU A 48 -23.10 -20.53 -12.15
CA LEU A 48 -22.55 -20.78 -13.48
C LEU A 48 -21.97 -22.19 -13.57
N ALA A 49 -21.19 -22.61 -12.57
CA ALA A 49 -20.65 -23.96 -12.47
C ALA A 49 -21.78 -25.02 -12.41
N SER A 50 -22.81 -24.79 -11.55
CA SER A 50 -23.96 -25.70 -11.40
C SER A 50 -24.72 -25.90 -12.71
N SER A 51 -24.75 -24.89 -13.57
CA SER A 51 -25.42 -25.01 -14.88
C SER A 51 -24.72 -25.97 -15.82
N LEU A 52 -23.39 -26.15 -15.72
CA LEU A 52 -22.62 -27.11 -16.51
C LEU A 52 -22.94 -28.58 -16.17
N PHE A 53 -23.42 -28.86 -14.96
CA PHE A 53 -23.82 -30.20 -14.55
C PHE A 53 -25.18 -30.63 -15.12
N LYS A 54 -25.93 -29.73 -15.77
CA LYS A 54 -27.22 -30.09 -16.39
C LYS A 54 -27.00 -30.95 -17.62
N LYS A 55 -27.46 -32.22 -17.57
CA LYS A 55 -27.31 -33.21 -18.65
C LYS A 55 -27.77 -32.72 -20.04
N ASN A 56 -28.77 -31.81 -20.09
CA ASN A 56 -29.29 -31.28 -21.35
C ASN A 56 -28.39 -30.20 -22.00
N LEU A 57 -27.36 -29.72 -21.30
CA LEU A 57 -26.43 -28.74 -21.84
C LEU A 57 -25.39 -29.39 -22.80
N TRP A 58 -25.01 -30.63 -22.51
CA TRP A 58 -23.93 -31.36 -23.22
C TRP A 58 -24.44 -32.01 -24.56
N LYS A 59 -25.19 -31.25 -25.36
CA LYS A 59 -25.59 -31.62 -26.71
C LYS A 59 -24.82 -30.83 -27.73
N MET A 60 -24.45 -31.46 -28.86
CA MET A 60 -23.69 -30.82 -29.94
C MET A 60 -24.31 -29.49 -30.40
N LYS A 61 -25.65 -29.40 -30.41
CA LYS A 61 -26.34 -28.14 -30.77
C LYS A 61 -26.16 -27.02 -29.76
N LYS A 62 -25.58 -27.27 -28.58
CA LYS A 62 -25.38 -26.30 -27.51
C LYS A 62 -23.92 -26.03 -27.20
N VAL A 63 -22.97 -26.40 -28.04
CA VAL A 63 -21.53 -26.21 -27.86
C VAL A 63 -21.20 -24.75 -27.59
N GLY A 64 -21.79 -23.80 -28.29
CA GLY A 64 -21.58 -22.36 -28.06
C GLY A 64 -21.95 -21.92 -26.63
N VAL A 65 -23.04 -22.47 -26.07
CA VAL A 65 -23.47 -22.18 -24.71
C VAL A 65 -22.46 -22.75 -23.69
N ILE A 66 -21.94 -23.94 -23.94
CA ILE A 66 -20.93 -24.58 -23.09
C ILE A 66 -19.64 -23.71 -23.08
N ILE A 67 -19.18 -23.26 -24.23
CA ILE A 67 -17.99 -22.41 -24.36
C ILE A 67 -18.19 -21.10 -23.59
N LEU A 68 -19.36 -20.45 -23.71
CA LEU A 68 -19.67 -19.23 -22.96
C LEU A 68 -19.66 -19.45 -21.43
N HIS A 69 -20.22 -20.59 -20.95
CA HIS A 69 -20.21 -20.89 -19.51
C HIS A 69 -18.81 -21.19 -18.99
N ILE A 70 -17.99 -21.93 -19.74
CA ILE A 70 -16.61 -22.22 -19.39
C ILE A 70 -15.79 -20.91 -19.41
N GLY A 71 -15.94 -20.10 -20.46
CA GLY A 71 -15.26 -18.80 -20.55
C GLY A 71 -15.63 -17.87 -19.39
N GLY A 72 -16.92 -17.79 -19.05
CA GLY A 72 -17.40 -17.03 -17.89
C GLY A 72 -16.82 -17.54 -16.56
N LEU A 73 -16.76 -18.87 -16.38
CA LEU A 73 -16.10 -19.47 -15.20
C LEU A 73 -14.63 -19.15 -15.11
N LEU A 74 -13.90 -19.25 -16.22
CA LEU A 74 -12.47 -18.92 -16.27
C LEU A 74 -12.23 -17.46 -15.91
N LEU A 75 -13.07 -16.54 -16.38
CA LEU A 75 -12.99 -15.12 -16.01
C LEU A 75 -13.26 -14.88 -14.53
N LEU A 76 -14.31 -15.52 -13.98
CA LEU A 76 -14.65 -15.36 -12.56
C LEU A 76 -13.59 -15.97 -11.64
N VAL A 77 -13.11 -17.16 -11.94
CA VAL A 77 -12.07 -17.84 -11.17
C VAL A 77 -10.73 -17.08 -11.32
N GLY A 78 -10.35 -16.72 -12.54
CA GLY A 78 -9.14 -15.95 -12.82
C GLY A 78 -9.15 -14.60 -12.10
N GLY A 79 -10.26 -13.85 -12.17
CA GLY A 79 -10.43 -12.62 -11.42
C GLY A 79 -10.35 -12.82 -9.90
N GLY A 80 -10.89 -13.94 -9.38
CA GLY A 80 -10.75 -14.29 -7.96
C GLY A 80 -9.31 -14.60 -7.54
N VAL A 81 -8.58 -15.33 -8.39
CA VAL A 81 -7.14 -15.60 -8.18
C VAL A 81 -6.33 -14.30 -8.20
N THR A 82 -6.54 -13.46 -9.20
CA THR A 82 -5.89 -12.14 -9.29
C THR A 82 -6.18 -11.31 -8.04
N ALA A 83 -7.44 -11.20 -7.64
CA ALA A 83 -7.82 -10.41 -6.46
C ALA A 83 -7.20 -10.91 -5.13
N GLN A 84 -6.79 -12.18 -5.08
CA GLN A 84 -6.19 -12.76 -3.88
C GLN A 84 -4.66 -12.72 -3.88
N PHE A 85 -4.03 -12.82 -5.04
CA PHE A 85 -2.59 -13.03 -5.17
C PHE A 85 -1.84 -11.91 -5.91
N SER A 86 -2.53 -10.95 -6.52
CA SER A 86 -1.84 -9.82 -7.12
C SER A 86 -1.42 -8.80 -6.06
N SER A 87 -0.22 -8.28 -6.23
CA SER A 87 0.26 -7.09 -5.56
C SER A 87 0.51 -6.03 -6.62
N GLU A 88 0.07 -4.82 -6.36
CA GLU A 88 0.23 -3.69 -7.29
C GLU A 88 0.96 -2.55 -6.57
N GLY A 89 1.94 -1.99 -7.24
CA GLY A 89 2.70 -0.88 -6.70
C GLY A 89 3.31 -0.03 -7.79
N ASN A 90 4.05 0.97 -7.39
CA ASN A 90 4.81 1.82 -8.29
C ASN A 90 6.27 1.90 -7.88
N MET A 91 7.11 2.12 -8.89
CA MET A 91 8.52 2.40 -8.71
C MET A 91 8.77 3.85 -9.15
N VAL A 92 9.17 4.70 -8.23
CA VAL A 92 9.53 6.09 -8.52
C VAL A 92 11.05 6.17 -8.55
N ILE A 93 11.60 6.57 -9.70
CA ILE A 93 13.04 6.64 -9.91
C ILE A 93 13.39 8.04 -10.40
N ASN A 94 14.28 8.73 -9.71
CA ASN A 94 14.85 10.00 -10.18
C ASN A 94 16.02 9.74 -11.12
N GLU A 95 16.33 10.70 -12.02
CA GLU A 95 17.49 10.57 -12.88
C GLU A 95 18.77 10.41 -12.07
N GLY A 96 19.55 9.39 -12.40
CA GLY A 96 20.77 8.99 -11.69
C GLY A 96 20.54 8.10 -10.46
N GLU A 97 19.29 7.78 -10.12
CA GLU A 97 18.95 6.89 -9.01
C GLU A 97 18.83 5.44 -9.49
N ASN A 98 19.29 4.52 -8.63
CA ASN A 98 19.15 3.06 -8.84
C ASN A 98 18.21 2.49 -7.78
N VAL A 99 17.12 1.86 -8.23
CA VAL A 99 16.07 1.33 -7.36
C VAL A 99 15.83 -0.15 -7.65
N ASP A 100 15.70 -0.96 -6.60
CA ASP A 100 15.48 -2.40 -6.65
C ASP A 100 14.18 -2.83 -5.93
N PHE A 101 13.29 -1.90 -5.64
CA PHE A 101 12.02 -2.17 -4.96
C PHE A 101 10.84 -1.46 -5.62
N VAL A 102 9.66 -1.98 -5.33
CA VAL A 102 8.36 -1.39 -5.69
C VAL A 102 7.64 -1.03 -4.40
N ASP A 103 7.14 0.19 -4.30
CA ASP A 103 6.29 0.64 -3.21
C ASP A 103 4.83 0.23 -3.46
N ASP A 104 4.19 -0.44 -2.50
CA ASP A 104 2.77 -0.79 -2.56
C ASP A 104 1.89 0.48 -2.56
N TYR A 105 0.76 0.45 -3.26
CA TYR A 105 -0.14 1.62 -3.33
C TYR A 105 -0.88 1.92 -2.03
N HIS A 106 -1.09 0.92 -1.17
CA HIS A 106 -2.03 1.01 -0.06
C HIS A 106 -1.47 0.53 1.26
N ARG A 107 -0.60 -0.48 1.23
CA ARG A 107 -0.01 -1.06 2.43
C ARG A 107 1.14 -0.19 2.93
N MET A 108 1.27 -0.14 4.24
CA MET A 108 2.31 0.62 4.93
C MET A 108 3.17 -0.31 5.77
N GLU A 109 4.40 0.08 6.04
CA GLU A 109 5.28 -0.61 6.96
C GLU A 109 5.92 0.37 7.94
N LEU A 110 6.16 -0.09 9.14
CA LEU A 110 6.96 0.63 10.15
C LEU A 110 8.34 -0.01 10.21
N CYS A 111 9.36 0.75 9.90
CA CYS A 111 10.75 0.28 9.89
C CYS A 111 11.52 0.84 11.07
N LEU A 112 12.32 -0.01 11.72
CA LEU A 112 13.42 0.37 12.58
C LEU A 112 14.71 0.08 11.82
N VAL A 113 15.53 1.08 11.58
CA VAL A 113 16.77 0.95 10.81
C VAL A 113 17.96 1.18 11.74
N ASN A 114 18.78 0.14 11.90
CA ASN A 114 20.01 0.22 12.69
C ASN A 114 21.06 1.02 11.94
N ILE A 115 21.50 2.13 12.53
CA ILE A 115 22.53 3.03 11.97
C ILE A 115 23.88 2.91 12.67
N SER A 116 24.01 2.02 13.66
CA SER A 116 25.28 1.82 14.37
C SER A 116 26.26 0.91 13.61
N LEU A 117 25.79 0.25 12.54
CA LEU A 117 26.63 -0.62 11.71
C LEU A 117 27.36 0.22 10.65
N GLU A 118 28.71 0.12 10.59
CA GLU A 118 29.51 0.95 9.69
C GLU A 118 29.32 0.62 8.20
N ASP A 119 29.09 -0.65 7.85
CA ASP A 119 29.09 -1.10 6.44
C ASP A 119 27.74 -1.57 5.91
N SER A 120 26.69 -1.61 6.73
CA SER A 120 25.38 -2.10 6.33
C SER A 120 24.24 -1.51 7.16
N LEU A 121 23.07 -1.34 6.54
CA LEU A 121 21.84 -0.99 7.25
C LEU A 121 21.06 -2.27 7.54
N GLU A 122 20.73 -2.50 8.79
CA GLU A 122 19.84 -3.58 9.21
C GLU A 122 18.44 -3.02 9.36
N TYR A 123 17.49 -3.58 8.62
CA TYR A 123 16.08 -3.19 8.67
C TYR A 123 15.29 -4.19 9.49
N ILE A 124 14.52 -3.71 10.45
CA ILE A 124 13.47 -4.45 11.15
C ILE A 124 12.16 -3.87 10.67
N VAL A 125 11.37 -4.67 9.99
CA VAL A 125 10.15 -4.23 9.33
C VAL A 125 8.94 -4.85 10.03
N PHE A 126 7.94 -4.03 10.31
CA PHE A 126 6.64 -4.44 10.81
C PHE A 126 5.59 -4.17 9.74
N ASP A 127 5.01 -5.24 9.23
CA ASP A 127 4.05 -5.22 8.13
C ASP A 127 2.74 -4.55 8.53
N ASP A 128 1.99 -4.08 7.53
CA ASP A 128 0.71 -3.39 7.66
C ASP A 128 -0.28 -4.08 8.61
N GLU A 129 -0.32 -5.40 8.60
CA GLU A 129 -1.22 -6.22 9.42
C GLU A 129 -0.97 -6.07 10.93
N LEU A 130 0.28 -5.78 11.32
CA LEU A 130 0.69 -5.55 12.71
C LEU A 130 0.43 -4.11 13.18
N LEU A 131 0.12 -3.19 12.26
CA LEU A 131 -0.01 -1.77 12.54
C LEU A 131 -1.46 -1.32 12.82
N SER A 132 -2.33 -2.25 13.19
CA SER A 132 -3.72 -1.94 13.56
C SER A 132 -3.80 -1.30 14.95
N GLU A 133 -4.75 -0.39 15.13
CA GLU A 133 -4.98 0.29 16.42
C GLU A 133 -5.25 -0.72 17.54
N GLY A 134 -4.59 -0.53 18.68
CA GLY A 134 -4.64 -1.43 19.83
C GLY A 134 -3.71 -2.64 19.75
N GLN A 135 -3.04 -2.86 18.62
CA GLN A 135 -2.09 -3.97 18.47
C GLN A 135 -0.84 -3.72 19.31
N ILE A 136 -0.31 -4.80 19.90
CA ILE A 136 0.93 -4.79 20.66
C ILE A 136 1.94 -5.71 19.99
N ILE A 137 3.06 -5.16 19.58
CA ILE A 137 4.18 -5.85 18.98
C ILE A 137 5.25 -6.03 20.04
N ASN A 138 5.57 -7.29 20.40
CA ASN A 138 6.67 -7.62 21.26
C ASN A 138 7.86 -8.04 20.42
N TYR A 139 8.91 -7.25 20.38
CA TYR A 139 10.12 -7.57 19.65
C TYR A 139 11.23 -8.00 20.62
N GLU A 140 11.29 -9.31 20.86
CA GLU A 140 12.15 -9.93 21.89
C GLU A 140 13.65 -9.64 21.69
N ARG A 141 14.11 -9.58 20.44
CA ARG A 141 15.52 -9.33 20.12
C ARG A 141 16.05 -8.01 20.68
N LEU A 142 15.23 -6.95 20.66
CA LEU A 142 15.55 -5.66 21.26
C LEU A 142 15.01 -5.51 22.70
N GLY A 143 14.12 -6.40 23.12
CA GLY A 143 13.44 -6.31 24.41
C GLY A 143 12.39 -5.20 24.46
N VAL A 144 11.95 -4.69 23.32
CA VAL A 144 11.00 -3.58 23.23
C VAL A 144 9.58 -4.05 22.93
N LYS A 145 8.64 -3.28 23.47
CA LYS A 145 7.21 -3.41 23.21
C LYS A 145 6.72 -2.15 22.50
N ILE A 146 6.11 -2.33 21.35
CA ILE A 146 5.49 -1.25 20.57
C ILE A 146 3.99 -1.45 20.60
N GLU A 147 3.27 -0.47 21.15
CA GLU A 147 1.80 -0.45 21.21
C GLU A 147 1.28 0.58 20.22
N ILE A 148 0.49 0.16 19.25
CA ILE A 148 -0.12 1.05 18.26
C ILE A 148 -1.31 1.77 18.91
N ILE A 149 -1.20 3.08 19.08
CA ILE A 149 -2.23 3.90 19.74
C ILE A 149 -3.27 4.34 18.71
N SER A 150 -2.83 4.80 17.55
CA SER A 150 -3.76 5.25 16.51
C SER A 150 -3.12 5.14 15.14
N ARG A 151 -3.95 4.82 14.15
CA ARG A 151 -3.60 4.83 12.74
C ARG A 151 -4.56 5.75 12.00
N ILE A 152 -4.03 6.73 11.30
CA ILE A 152 -4.79 7.78 10.63
C ILE A 152 -4.55 7.67 9.11
N GLU A 153 -5.62 7.53 8.33
CA GLU A 153 -5.53 7.39 6.87
C GLU A 153 -5.11 8.68 6.16
N ASN A 154 -5.55 9.82 6.67
CA ASN A 154 -5.15 11.13 6.15
C ASN A 154 -4.95 12.10 7.32
N THR A 155 -3.81 12.76 7.36
CA THR A 155 -3.34 13.51 8.52
C THR A 155 -3.16 14.99 8.21
N ARG A 156 -3.64 15.82 9.12
CA ARG A 156 -3.28 17.22 9.25
C ARG A 156 -2.29 17.38 10.38
N ILE A 157 -1.17 18.03 10.11
CA ILE A 157 -0.15 18.38 11.10
C ILE A 157 -0.47 19.76 11.66
N GLN A 158 -0.41 19.91 12.97
CA GLN A 158 -0.62 21.16 13.67
C GLN A 158 0.41 21.34 14.78
N ASN A 159 0.86 22.57 14.98
CA ASN A 159 1.76 22.86 16.10
C ASN A 159 1.04 22.59 17.43
N ARG A 160 1.77 22.03 18.39
CA ARG A 160 1.26 21.84 19.75
C ARG A 160 1.26 23.18 20.48
N VAL A 161 0.14 23.57 21.02
CA VAL A 161 -0.06 24.88 21.68
C VAL A 161 0.62 24.92 23.04
N THR A 162 0.66 23.81 23.75
CA THR A 162 1.38 23.63 25.03
C THR A 162 2.50 22.65 24.84
N LEU A 163 3.69 22.95 25.40
CA LEU A 163 4.77 21.96 25.45
C LEU A 163 4.20 20.66 25.99
N GLY A 164 4.28 19.60 25.16
CA GLY A 164 3.70 18.30 25.51
C GLY A 164 4.28 17.76 26.80
N ASP A 165 3.51 16.93 27.49
CA ASP A 165 4.01 16.14 28.61
C ASP A 165 5.28 15.41 28.20
N SER A 166 6.18 15.16 29.14
CA SER A 166 7.46 14.47 28.92
C SER A 166 7.32 13.08 28.24
N ILE A 167 6.09 12.56 28.19
CA ILE A 167 5.77 11.29 27.54
C ILE A 167 5.80 11.34 26.01
N TYR A 168 5.60 12.52 25.40
CA TYR A 168 5.70 12.70 23.96
C TYR A 168 7.16 12.89 23.53
N LYS A 169 7.56 12.15 22.53
CA LYS A 169 8.94 12.12 22.02
C LYS A 169 8.97 12.48 20.54
N GLY A 170 10.18 12.78 20.06
CA GLY A 170 10.43 13.07 18.66
C GLY A 170 9.52 14.15 18.10
N PHE A 171 8.96 13.91 16.94
CA PHE A 171 8.07 14.83 16.22
C PHE A 171 6.86 15.28 17.06
N LEU A 172 6.30 14.40 17.91
CA LEU A 172 5.14 14.74 18.73
C LEU A 172 5.42 15.70 19.88
N LYS A 173 6.68 16.06 20.17
CA LYS A 173 7.00 17.11 21.14
C LYS A 173 6.44 18.47 20.71
N GLU A 174 6.57 18.78 19.43
CA GLU A 174 6.25 20.08 18.86
C GLU A 174 4.95 20.06 18.04
N PHE A 175 4.56 18.89 17.51
CA PHE A 175 3.43 18.75 16.61
C PHE A 175 2.39 17.76 17.12
N VAL A 176 1.19 17.86 16.58
CA VAL A 176 0.07 16.93 16.78
C VAL A 176 -0.40 16.43 15.42
N LEU A 177 -0.61 15.11 15.33
CA LEU A 177 -1.18 14.45 14.15
C LEU A 177 -2.70 14.35 14.35
N LEU A 178 -3.47 15.03 13.52
CA LEU A 178 -4.93 15.08 13.62
C LEU A 178 -5.56 14.43 12.38
N PRO A 179 -6.65 13.67 12.55
CA PRO A 179 -7.35 13.10 11.42
C PRO A 179 -7.95 14.20 10.53
N LYS A 180 -7.81 14.03 9.24
CA LYS A 180 -8.45 14.81 8.18
C LYS A 180 -9.31 13.84 7.36
N LYS A 181 -10.42 14.31 6.78
CA LYS A 181 -11.20 13.51 5.85
C LYS A 181 -10.30 13.01 4.71
N PRO A 182 -10.31 11.71 4.38
CA PRO A 182 -9.54 11.19 3.26
C PRO A 182 -9.89 11.90 1.95
N ASP A 183 -8.86 12.18 1.17
CA ASP A 183 -9.02 12.71 -0.18
C ASP A 183 -9.46 11.57 -1.11
N LYS A 184 -10.15 11.92 -2.20
CA LYS A 184 -10.70 10.93 -3.15
C LYS A 184 -9.59 10.15 -3.86
N GLU A 185 -8.48 10.81 -4.12
CA GLU A 185 -7.27 10.20 -4.65
C GLU A 185 -6.40 9.75 -3.50
N ASN A 186 -6.23 8.44 -3.37
CA ASN A 186 -5.48 7.86 -2.26
C ASN A 186 -4.02 8.34 -2.20
N THR A 187 -3.43 8.69 -3.32
CA THR A 187 -2.07 9.24 -3.42
C THR A 187 -1.89 10.59 -2.75
N GLN A 188 -2.98 11.35 -2.55
CA GLN A 188 -2.98 12.65 -1.86
C GLN A 188 -3.13 12.52 -0.35
N ASN A 189 -3.49 11.33 0.14
CA ASN A 189 -3.59 11.07 1.56
C ASN A 189 -2.20 10.96 2.17
N ARG A 190 -2.06 11.49 3.38
CA ARG A 190 -0.88 11.39 4.21
C ARG A 190 -1.16 10.50 5.41
N PRO A 191 -1.02 9.19 5.28
CA PRO A 191 -1.21 8.29 6.41
C PRO A 191 -0.18 8.56 7.50
N SER A 192 -0.59 8.33 8.74
CA SER A 192 0.28 8.45 9.91
C SER A 192 -0.04 7.38 10.96
N ILE A 193 0.92 7.17 11.84
CA ILE A 193 0.84 6.21 12.94
C ILE A 193 1.31 6.88 14.23
N ILE A 194 0.60 6.63 15.32
CA ILE A 194 0.99 7.02 16.67
C ILE A 194 1.18 5.74 17.47
N PHE A 195 2.34 5.58 18.06
CA PHE A 195 2.68 4.38 18.81
C PHE A 195 3.45 4.70 20.09
N ARG A 196 3.39 3.80 21.03
CA ARG A 196 4.13 3.87 22.30
C ARG A 196 5.23 2.84 22.31
N VAL A 197 6.42 3.26 22.66
CA VAL A 197 7.59 2.40 22.88
C VAL A 197 7.81 2.23 24.38
N ARG A 198 8.09 1.00 24.81
CA ARG A 198 8.46 0.65 26.19
C ARG A 198 9.57 -0.39 26.18
N GLY A 199 10.44 -0.33 27.17
CA GLY A 199 11.53 -1.29 27.36
C GLY A 199 12.84 -0.88 26.67
N SER A 200 12.91 0.36 26.19
CA SER A 200 14.16 0.95 25.75
C SER A 200 15.03 1.35 26.93
N ASP A 201 16.34 1.41 26.71
CA ASP A 201 17.28 1.86 27.72
C ASP A 201 17.10 3.36 27.99
N ASN A 202 16.40 3.65 29.08
CA ASN A 202 16.32 4.89 29.85
C ASN A 202 15.72 6.17 29.24
N ASN A 203 15.78 6.46 27.95
CA ASN A 203 15.32 7.77 27.46
C ASN A 203 14.41 7.72 26.24
N SER A 204 14.34 6.58 25.56
CA SER A 204 13.55 6.40 24.36
C SER A 204 12.11 5.89 24.61
N ASP A 205 11.76 5.53 25.86
CA ASP A 205 10.38 5.20 26.19
C ASP A 205 9.48 6.43 26.06
N GLY A 206 8.35 6.26 25.37
CA GLY A 206 7.44 7.37 25.13
C GLY A 206 6.45 7.13 23.99
N ILE A 207 5.75 8.19 23.63
CA ILE A 207 4.78 8.19 22.52
C ILE A 207 5.38 8.94 21.34
N TYR A 208 5.39 8.29 20.21
CA TYR A 208 5.94 8.77 18.94
C TYR A 208 4.85 8.84 17.89
N GLY A 209 5.06 9.70 16.90
CA GLY A 209 4.18 9.82 15.76
C GLY A 209 4.97 10.00 14.48
N LEU A 210 4.65 9.18 13.49
CA LEU A 210 5.25 9.23 12.17
C LEU A 210 4.18 9.41 11.11
N PHE A 211 4.54 10.01 9.99
CA PHE A 211 3.66 10.17 8.84
C PHE A 211 4.41 9.92 7.53
N LEU A 212 3.70 9.52 6.51
CA LEU A 212 4.28 9.27 5.20
C LEU A 212 4.97 10.51 4.64
N GLY A 213 6.24 10.35 4.27
CA GLY A 213 7.09 11.42 3.74
C GLY A 213 7.71 12.34 4.80
N GLN A 214 7.75 11.90 6.05
CA GLN A 214 8.50 12.59 7.10
C GLN A 214 10.00 12.54 6.78
N ARG A 215 10.67 13.70 6.86
CA ARG A 215 12.12 13.81 6.60
C ARG A 215 12.94 13.78 7.87
N ASP A 216 12.43 14.39 8.93
CA ASP A 216 13.08 14.41 10.25
C ASP A 216 12.74 13.11 10.97
N LEU A 217 13.67 12.18 10.96
CA LEU A 217 13.49 10.85 11.53
C LEU A 217 13.82 10.86 13.02
N ASP A 218 12.96 10.23 13.82
CA ASP A 218 13.21 10.05 15.24
C ASP A 218 14.24 8.96 15.47
N ILE A 219 15.25 9.26 16.31
CA ILE A 219 16.31 8.31 16.67
C ILE A 219 15.99 7.72 18.04
N PHE A 220 16.18 6.42 18.14
CA PHE A 220 15.99 5.62 19.35
C PHE A 220 17.28 4.93 19.75
N ASP A 221 17.58 4.94 21.02
CA ASP A 221 18.66 4.17 21.60
C ASP A 221 18.10 2.87 22.20
N PHE A 222 18.50 1.72 21.61
CA PHE A 222 18.15 0.40 22.13
C PHE A 222 19.42 -0.40 22.38
N LYS A 223 19.67 -0.74 23.65
CA LYS A 223 20.92 -1.34 24.09
C LYS A 223 22.10 -0.45 23.67
N GLU A 224 23.04 -0.96 22.93
CA GLU A 224 24.23 -0.23 22.48
C GLU A 224 24.08 0.35 21.05
N ASN A 225 22.90 0.20 20.42
CA ASN A 225 22.68 0.58 19.03
C ASN A 225 21.69 1.73 18.89
N GLN A 226 21.88 2.52 17.86
CA GLN A 226 20.96 3.58 17.45
C GLN A 226 20.12 3.12 16.26
N TYR A 227 18.85 3.43 16.35
CA TYR A 227 17.87 3.12 15.31
C TYR A 227 17.12 4.38 14.94
N PHE A 228 16.87 4.61 13.66
CA PHE A 228 15.83 5.56 13.27
C PHE A 228 14.57 4.80 12.87
N THR A 229 13.43 5.50 12.96
CA THR A 229 12.14 4.96 12.54
C THR A 229 11.65 5.64 11.28
N GLU A 230 11.09 4.85 10.39
CA GLU A 230 10.46 5.31 9.16
C GLU A 230 9.08 4.67 9.01
N PHE A 231 8.07 5.47 8.70
CA PHE A 231 6.76 4.99 8.30
C PHE A 231 6.59 5.26 6.80
N ARG A 232 6.60 4.18 6.03
CA ARG A 232 6.64 4.26 4.57
C ARG A 232 5.69 3.27 3.92
N ARG A 233 5.56 3.34 2.60
CA ARG A 233 4.90 2.30 1.80
C ARG A 233 5.65 0.98 1.94
N GLU A 234 4.89 -0.13 2.01
CA GLU A 234 5.48 -1.47 2.03
C GLU A 234 6.29 -1.70 0.76
N ARG A 235 7.53 -2.18 0.91
CA ARG A 235 8.46 -2.39 -0.18
C ARG A 235 8.58 -3.85 -0.56
N SER A 236 8.35 -4.13 -1.85
CA SER A 236 8.65 -5.43 -2.44
C SER A 236 9.95 -5.35 -3.22
N TYR A 237 10.99 -6.05 -2.75
CA TYR A 237 12.30 -6.05 -3.39
C TYR A 237 12.33 -6.96 -4.61
N LEU A 238 12.96 -6.49 -5.68
CA LEU A 238 13.08 -7.19 -6.94
C LEU A 238 14.46 -7.87 -7.03
N PRO A 239 14.60 -8.96 -7.82
CA PRO A 239 15.88 -9.63 -8.04
C PRO A 239 16.78 -8.87 -9.03
N PHE A 240 16.40 -7.68 -9.44
CA PHE A 240 17.13 -6.78 -10.32
C PHE A 240 16.93 -5.34 -9.84
N SER A 241 17.77 -4.42 -10.33
CA SER A 241 17.59 -3.00 -10.11
C SER A 241 17.52 -2.21 -11.40
N ILE A 242 16.89 -1.05 -11.35
CA ILE A 242 16.70 -0.14 -12.47
C ILE A 242 17.34 1.20 -12.11
N GLU A 243 18.30 1.63 -12.91
CA GLU A 243 18.89 2.96 -12.87
C GLU A 243 18.30 3.81 -13.98
N LEU A 244 17.72 4.96 -13.66
CA LEU A 244 17.20 5.89 -14.66
C LEU A 244 18.31 6.82 -15.10
N LEU A 245 18.68 6.75 -16.40
CA LEU A 245 19.73 7.58 -16.97
C LEU A 245 19.19 8.92 -17.50
N ASP A 246 18.05 8.87 -18.21
CA ASP A 246 17.48 10.07 -18.85
C ASP A 246 15.97 9.87 -19.06
N PHE A 247 15.19 10.91 -18.74
CA PHE A 247 13.74 10.93 -18.94
C PHE A 247 13.34 12.08 -19.84
N LYS A 248 12.69 11.76 -20.95
CA LYS A 248 12.23 12.76 -21.92
C LYS A 248 10.72 12.79 -22.03
N LYS A 249 10.18 14.00 -21.88
CA LYS A 249 8.79 14.32 -22.16
C LYS A 249 8.74 15.29 -23.33
N VAL A 250 8.18 14.86 -24.45
CA VAL A 250 7.95 15.72 -25.63
C VAL A 250 6.51 16.22 -25.61
N LEU A 251 6.32 17.51 -25.79
CA LEU A 251 4.99 18.13 -25.81
C LEU A 251 4.49 18.32 -27.26
N HIS A 252 3.18 18.38 -27.45
CA HIS A 252 2.60 18.86 -28.71
C HIS A 252 2.91 20.35 -28.87
N PRO A 253 3.30 20.83 -30.08
CA PRO A 253 3.61 22.23 -30.33
C PRO A 253 2.51 23.18 -29.84
N GLY A 254 2.89 24.18 -29.04
CA GLY A 254 1.97 25.19 -28.51
C GLY A 254 1.03 24.72 -27.40
N THR A 255 1.25 23.54 -26.79
CA THR A 255 0.41 23.02 -25.71
C THR A 255 1.24 22.44 -24.57
N ASN A 256 0.61 22.22 -23.41
CA ASN A 256 1.19 21.48 -22.29
C ASN A 256 0.86 19.97 -22.31
N VAL A 257 0.24 19.50 -23.40
CA VAL A 257 -0.14 18.10 -23.55
C VAL A 257 1.06 17.29 -24.03
N ALA A 258 1.37 16.21 -23.33
CA ALA A 258 2.46 15.32 -23.70
C ALA A 258 2.15 14.60 -25.02
N LYS A 259 3.10 14.63 -25.96
CA LYS A 259 3.08 13.89 -27.21
C LYS A 259 3.69 12.51 -27.05
N SER A 260 4.82 12.42 -26.33
CA SER A 260 5.50 11.16 -26.06
C SER A 260 6.31 11.24 -24.78
N PHE A 261 6.57 10.08 -24.20
CA PHE A 261 7.49 9.88 -23.10
C PHE A 261 8.53 8.84 -23.52
N SER A 262 9.77 9.01 -23.06
CA SER A 262 10.80 7.97 -23.17
C SER A 262 11.69 7.99 -21.95
N SER A 263 12.12 6.81 -21.50
CA SER A 263 13.05 6.62 -20.40
C SER A 263 14.21 5.77 -20.88
N GLU A 264 15.42 6.26 -20.72
CA GLU A 264 16.63 5.49 -20.94
C GLU A 264 17.10 4.97 -19.60
N ILE A 265 17.21 3.65 -19.46
CA ILE A 265 17.51 2.97 -18.20
C ILE A 265 18.66 1.99 -18.35
N ASN A 266 19.35 1.71 -17.25
CA ASN A 266 20.15 0.51 -17.08
C ASN A 266 19.34 -0.50 -16.26
N LEU A 267 19.01 -1.65 -16.85
CA LEU A 267 18.51 -2.80 -16.13
C LEU A 267 19.71 -3.61 -15.64
N ILE A 268 19.85 -3.76 -14.34
CA ILE A 268 20.99 -4.41 -13.67
C ILE A 268 20.55 -5.74 -13.10
N GLU A 269 20.86 -6.82 -13.80
CA GLU A 269 20.64 -8.21 -13.37
C GLU A 269 21.99 -8.84 -13.03
N SER A 270 22.10 -9.47 -11.84
CA SER A 270 23.35 -10.10 -11.40
C SER A 270 24.60 -9.20 -11.56
N LYS A 271 24.46 -7.91 -11.28
CA LYS A 271 25.50 -6.86 -11.42
C LYS A 271 25.93 -6.55 -12.86
N VAL A 272 25.23 -7.04 -13.87
CA VAL A 272 25.50 -6.73 -15.28
C VAL A 272 24.47 -5.71 -15.78
N PRO A 273 24.88 -4.49 -16.09
CA PRO A 273 23.98 -3.47 -16.63
C PRO A 273 23.66 -3.74 -18.10
N ARG A 274 22.38 -3.65 -18.45
CA ARG A 274 21.87 -3.67 -19.82
C ARG A 274 21.10 -2.39 -20.08
N ARG A 275 21.57 -1.60 -21.03
CA ARG A 275 20.90 -0.36 -21.44
C ARG A 275 19.64 -0.66 -22.24
N VAL A 276 18.52 -0.07 -21.84
CA VAL A 276 17.19 -0.26 -22.42
C VAL A 276 16.56 1.11 -22.63
N LEU A 277 15.94 1.32 -23.79
CA LEU A 277 15.12 2.49 -24.06
C LEU A 277 13.65 2.06 -24.01
N ILE A 278 12.90 2.63 -23.08
CA ILE A 278 11.46 2.42 -22.94
C ILE A 278 10.76 3.62 -23.58
N GLN A 279 9.84 3.37 -24.49
CA GLN A 279 9.06 4.42 -25.16
C GLN A 279 7.56 4.22 -24.93
N MET A 280 6.82 5.31 -25.05
CA MET A 280 5.36 5.27 -24.93
C MET A 280 4.78 4.26 -25.93
N ASN A 281 4.00 3.28 -25.42
CA ASN A 281 3.41 2.15 -26.18
C ASN A 281 4.40 1.12 -26.73
N GLU A 282 5.68 1.22 -26.41
CA GLU A 282 6.73 0.26 -26.74
C GLU A 282 7.54 -0.04 -25.47
N PRO A 283 6.97 -0.84 -24.54
CA PRO A 283 7.61 -1.15 -23.24
C PRO A 283 8.78 -2.13 -23.37
#